data_a8b4d8de098350688a4f23ecabd3d321
#
_entry.id   a8b4d8de098350688a4f23ecabd3d321
#
_cell.length_a   1.000
_cell.length_b   1.000
_cell.length_c   1.000
_cell.angle_alpha   90.00
_cell.angle_beta   90.00
_cell.angle_gamma   90.00
#
_symmetry.space_group_name_H-M   'P 1'
#
loop_
_entity.id
_entity.type
_entity.pdbx_description
1 polymer ?
#
loop_
_entity_poly.entity_id
_entity_poly.type
_entity_poly.pdbx_seq_one_letter_code
_entity_poly.pdbx_strand_id
1 'polypeptide(L)'
;NMIPMGEARWIQITGEHMSSHRAYDIGLIQALLPDRDALFAEAERLANIIRNNAPLSVEATKRVINAAAWISPEFSQMVGRAERAMIDTSDDIKEGVAAFSEKRPPVWKRA
;
A
#
# COMPACT_ATOMS: atom_id res chain seq x y z
N ASN A 1 5.60 4.42 -12.74
CA ASN A 1 4.68 5.52 -13.12
C ASN A 1 3.28 5.16 -12.65
N MET A 2 2.65 6.03 -11.83
CA MET A 2 1.30 5.80 -11.32
C MET A 2 0.23 5.94 -12.40
N ILE A 3 0.47 6.80 -13.39
CA ILE A 3 -0.42 7.03 -14.53
C ILE A 3 0.38 7.08 -15.84
N PRO A 4 -0.28 6.89 -17.00
CA PRO A 4 0.37 7.01 -18.29
C PRO A 4 1.05 8.37 -18.47
N MET A 5 2.27 8.38 -18.99
CA MET A 5 3.08 9.60 -19.14
C MET A 5 2.37 10.67 -20.01
N GLY A 6 1.62 10.24 -21.01
CA GLY A 6 0.82 11.15 -21.85
C GLY A 6 -0.22 11.94 -21.03
N GLU A 7 -0.96 11.25 -20.17
CA GLU A 7 -1.96 11.88 -19.29
C GLU A 7 -1.29 12.83 -18.28
N ALA A 8 -0.17 12.42 -17.70
CA ALA A 8 0.57 13.27 -16.77
C ALA A 8 1.02 14.57 -17.45
N ARG A 9 1.57 14.47 -18.69
CA ARG A 9 2.01 15.64 -19.47
C ARG A 9 0.83 16.53 -19.85
N TRP A 10 -0.26 15.92 -20.31
CA TRP A 10 -1.46 16.68 -20.69
C TRP A 10 -1.94 17.58 -19.54
N ILE A 11 -2.20 16.97 -18.38
CA ILE A 11 -2.68 17.69 -17.21
C ILE A 11 -1.70 18.78 -16.75
N GLN A 12 -0.41 18.46 -16.71
CA GLN A 12 0.63 19.39 -16.23
C GLN A 12 0.83 20.58 -17.18
N ILE A 13 0.70 20.37 -18.49
CA ILE A 13 0.93 21.42 -19.49
C ILE A 13 -0.32 22.27 -19.72
N THR A 14 -1.50 21.63 -19.77
CA THR A 14 -2.76 22.36 -20.06
C THR A 14 -3.36 23.00 -18.82
N GLY A 15 -3.12 22.45 -17.63
CA GLY A 15 -3.80 22.86 -16.40
C GLY A 15 -5.29 22.49 -16.38
N GLU A 16 -5.74 21.64 -17.29
CA GLU A 16 -7.14 21.20 -17.33
C GLU A 16 -7.51 20.34 -16.13
N HIS A 17 -8.76 20.50 -15.68
CA HIS A 17 -9.30 19.67 -14.60
C HIS A 17 -9.62 18.27 -15.08
N MET A 18 -9.17 17.28 -14.30
CA MET A 18 -9.52 15.89 -14.53
C MET A 18 -10.78 15.52 -13.74
N SER A 19 -11.72 14.83 -14.39
CA SER A 19 -12.87 14.26 -13.69
C SER A 19 -12.45 13.06 -12.83
N SER A 20 -13.22 12.79 -11.76
CA SER A 20 -13.00 11.61 -10.91
C SER A 20 -13.14 10.28 -11.66
N HIS A 21 -14.04 10.20 -12.67
CA HIS A 21 -14.14 9.03 -13.54
C HIS A 21 -12.85 8.82 -14.34
N ARG A 22 -12.32 9.89 -14.96
CA ARG A 22 -11.06 9.77 -15.71
C ARG A 22 -9.90 9.40 -14.80
N ALA A 23 -9.83 9.96 -13.59
CA ALA A 23 -8.82 9.61 -12.60
C ALA A 23 -8.88 8.12 -12.20
N TYR A 24 -10.08 7.57 -12.10
CA TYR A 24 -10.30 6.15 -11.85
C TYR A 24 -9.88 5.28 -13.05
N ASP A 25 -10.31 5.65 -14.27
CA ASP A 25 -10.02 4.90 -15.50
C ASP A 25 -8.51 4.76 -15.78
N ILE A 26 -7.73 5.80 -15.47
CA ILE A 26 -6.28 5.78 -15.66
C ILE A 26 -5.50 5.25 -14.44
N GLY A 27 -6.18 4.84 -13.38
CA GLY A 27 -5.58 4.25 -12.18
C GLY A 27 -4.93 5.26 -11.22
N LEU A 28 -5.24 6.56 -11.35
CA LEU A 28 -4.77 7.59 -10.41
C LEU A 28 -5.42 7.44 -9.03
N ILE A 29 -6.70 7.06 -9.01
CA ILE A 29 -7.43 6.69 -7.81
C ILE A 29 -7.93 5.25 -7.93
N GLN A 30 -8.08 4.54 -6.81
CA GLN A 30 -8.39 3.12 -6.77
C GLN A 30 -9.87 2.83 -6.54
N ALA A 31 -10.65 3.83 -6.14
CA ALA A 31 -12.08 3.71 -5.94
C ALA A 31 -12.79 5.00 -6.33
N LEU A 32 -13.99 4.85 -6.87
CA LEU A 32 -14.91 5.93 -7.14
C LEU A 32 -16.23 5.61 -6.43
N LEU A 33 -16.62 6.44 -5.48
CA LEU A 33 -17.77 6.22 -4.61
C LEU A 33 -18.88 7.22 -4.94
N PRO A 34 -20.14 6.84 -4.74
CA PRO A 34 -21.28 7.67 -5.18
C PRO A 34 -21.42 8.98 -4.37
N ASP A 35 -20.99 8.98 -3.11
CA ASP A 35 -21.14 10.13 -2.21
C ASP A 35 -20.07 10.13 -1.11
N ARG A 36 -20.12 11.17 -0.28
CA ARG A 36 -19.18 11.38 0.81
C ARG A 36 -19.27 10.30 1.89
N ASP A 37 -20.44 9.85 2.23
CA ASP A 37 -20.64 8.86 3.30
C ASP A 37 -20.09 7.51 2.87
N ALA A 38 -20.35 7.09 1.64
CA ALA A 38 -19.74 5.91 1.03
C ALA A 38 -18.20 6.01 0.96
N LEU A 39 -17.66 7.20 0.69
CA LEU A 39 -16.22 7.44 0.67
C LEU A 39 -15.61 7.21 2.06
N PHE A 40 -16.20 7.76 3.11
CA PHE A 40 -15.70 7.56 4.47
C PHE A 40 -15.86 6.11 4.94
N ALA A 41 -16.97 5.46 4.62
CA ALA A 41 -17.18 4.05 4.93
C ALA A 41 -16.11 3.15 4.27
N GLU A 42 -15.78 3.40 3.00
CA GLU A 42 -14.73 2.66 2.30
C GLU A 42 -13.34 2.95 2.86
N ALA A 43 -13.05 4.21 3.20
CA ALA A 43 -11.78 4.58 3.83
C ALA A 43 -11.62 3.88 5.19
N GLU A 44 -12.66 3.82 6.01
CA GLU A 44 -12.65 3.11 7.29
C GLU A 44 -12.49 1.60 7.10
N ARG A 45 -13.17 1.02 6.12
CA ARG A 45 -13.01 -0.39 5.77
C ARG A 45 -11.57 -0.72 5.42
N LEU A 46 -10.93 0.08 4.57
CA LEU A 46 -9.52 -0.10 4.17
C LEU A 46 -8.56 0.10 5.36
N ALA A 47 -8.80 1.12 6.20
CA ALA A 47 -8.01 1.35 7.41
C ALA A 47 -8.08 0.15 8.36
N ASN A 48 -9.25 -0.46 8.52
CA ASN A 48 -9.42 -1.66 9.33
C ASN A 48 -8.68 -2.88 8.76
N ILE A 49 -8.68 -3.07 7.44
CA ILE A 49 -7.87 -4.11 6.79
C ILE A 49 -6.39 -3.90 7.10
N ILE A 50 -5.89 -2.67 6.91
CA ILE A 50 -4.48 -2.35 7.16
C ILE A 50 -4.12 -2.56 8.64
N ARG A 51 -4.98 -2.14 9.55
CA ARG A 51 -4.79 -2.29 11.00
C ARG A 51 -4.69 -3.75 11.45
N ASN A 52 -5.38 -4.65 10.75
CA ASN A 52 -5.36 -6.09 11.04
C ASN A 52 -4.13 -6.82 10.46
N ASN A 53 -3.36 -6.17 9.60
CA ASN A 53 -2.10 -6.72 9.09
C ASN A 53 -0.94 -6.49 10.07
N ALA A 54 0.12 -7.30 9.96
CA ALA A 54 1.33 -7.15 10.75
C ALA A 54 1.96 -5.76 10.52
N PRO A 55 2.06 -4.89 11.54
CA PRO A 55 2.45 -3.50 11.34
C PRO A 55 3.86 -3.33 10.78
N LEU A 56 4.83 -4.13 11.23
CA LEU A 56 6.19 -4.11 10.69
C LEU A 56 6.23 -4.47 9.20
N SER A 57 5.41 -5.45 8.79
CA SER A 57 5.30 -5.86 7.38
C SER A 57 4.67 -4.76 6.52
N VAL A 58 3.64 -4.07 7.01
CA VAL A 58 3.03 -2.93 6.31
C VAL A 58 4.03 -1.80 6.13
N GLU A 59 4.79 -1.46 7.17
CA GLU A 59 5.81 -0.41 7.12
C GLU A 59 6.94 -0.76 6.15
N ALA A 60 7.46 -1.98 6.22
CA ALA A 60 8.51 -2.45 5.33
C ALA A 60 8.04 -2.46 3.87
N THR A 61 6.84 -2.97 3.60
CA THR A 61 6.24 -2.97 2.26
C THR A 61 6.15 -1.55 1.71
N LYS A 62 5.68 -0.59 2.51
CA LYS A 62 5.60 0.80 2.11
C LYS A 62 6.97 1.39 1.78
N ARG A 63 8.01 1.11 2.59
CA ARG A 63 9.39 1.56 2.32
C ARG A 63 9.92 0.99 1.01
N VAL A 64 9.73 -0.31 0.78
CA VAL A 64 10.17 -0.99 -0.47
C VAL A 64 9.47 -0.43 -1.70
N ILE A 65 8.14 -0.27 -1.66
CA ILE A 65 7.37 0.27 -2.79
C ILE A 65 7.80 1.71 -3.11
N ASN A 66 7.97 2.55 -2.10
CA ASN A 66 8.41 3.92 -2.29
C ASN A 66 9.85 4.00 -2.86
N ALA A 67 10.74 3.15 -2.39
CA ALA A 67 12.09 3.05 -2.92
C ALA A 67 12.09 2.56 -4.37
N ALA A 68 11.32 1.51 -4.67
CA ALA A 68 11.25 0.91 -6.01
C ALA A 68 10.80 1.87 -7.11
N ALA A 69 10.09 2.95 -6.75
CA ALA A 69 9.68 3.98 -7.71
C ALA A 69 10.86 4.78 -8.30
N TRP A 70 12.02 4.78 -7.63
CA TRP A 70 13.15 5.68 -7.94
C TRP A 70 14.49 4.98 -8.15
N ILE A 71 14.56 3.66 -7.96
CA ILE A 71 15.80 2.88 -8.03
C ILE A 71 15.67 1.72 -9.01
N SER A 72 16.83 1.13 -9.40
CA SER A 72 16.83 -0.03 -10.29
C SER A 72 16.15 -1.25 -9.63
N PRO A 73 15.63 -2.19 -10.44
CA PRO A 73 15.04 -3.44 -9.91
C PRO A 73 15.98 -4.23 -9.00
N GLU A 74 17.28 -4.27 -9.34
CA GLU A 74 18.31 -4.98 -8.55
C GLU A 74 18.48 -4.36 -7.17
N PHE A 75 18.53 -3.01 -7.12
CA PHE A 75 18.67 -2.29 -5.86
C PHE A 75 17.38 -2.39 -5.03
N SER A 76 16.22 -2.34 -5.68
CA SER A 76 14.92 -2.58 -5.03
C SER A 76 14.86 -3.94 -4.36
N GLN A 77 15.36 -5.01 -5.01
CA GLN A 77 15.45 -6.34 -4.42
C GLN A 77 16.38 -6.39 -3.20
N MET A 78 17.50 -5.66 -3.25
CA MET A 78 18.42 -5.59 -2.11
C MET A 78 17.75 -4.92 -0.90
N VAL A 79 17.04 -3.81 -1.10
CA VAL A 79 16.25 -3.16 -0.05
C VAL A 79 15.17 -4.10 0.49
N GLY A 80 14.46 -4.80 -0.39
CA GLY A 80 13.45 -5.77 -0.01
C GLY A 80 13.98 -6.92 0.84
N ARG A 81 15.18 -7.43 0.53
CA ARG A 81 15.85 -8.48 1.34
C ARG A 81 16.25 -7.97 2.72
N ALA A 82 16.76 -6.74 2.82
CA ALA A 82 17.13 -6.13 4.09
C ALA A 82 15.90 -5.94 4.99
N GLU A 83 14.82 -5.40 4.44
CA GLU A 83 13.54 -5.23 5.16
C GLU A 83 12.96 -6.60 5.60
N ARG A 84 13.04 -7.60 4.73
CA ARG A 84 12.60 -8.97 5.04
C ARG A 84 13.38 -9.58 6.19
N ALA A 85 14.69 -9.44 6.21
CA ALA A 85 15.55 -9.97 7.27
C ALA A 85 15.18 -9.38 8.65
N MET A 86 14.80 -8.10 8.70
CA MET A 86 14.33 -7.47 9.93
C MET A 86 12.98 -8.05 10.40
N ILE A 87 12.06 -8.28 9.46
CA ILE A 87 10.75 -8.87 9.78
C ILE A 87 10.91 -10.31 10.28
N ASP A 88 11.75 -11.10 9.62
CA ASP A 88 11.94 -12.53 9.93
C ASP A 88 12.50 -12.76 11.36
N THR A 89 13.10 -11.77 11.98
CA THR A 89 13.56 -11.82 13.37
C THR A 89 12.55 -11.28 14.39
N SER A 90 11.46 -10.68 13.94
CA SER A 90 10.47 -10.05 14.81
C SER A 90 9.58 -11.05 15.55
N ASP A 91 9.01 -10.63 16.67
CA ASP A 91 8.01 -11.43 17.38
C ASP A 91 6.68 -11.46 16.62
N ASP A 92 6.39 -10.44 15.82
CA ASP A 92 5.18 -10.37 15.01
C ASP A 92 5.14 -11.47 13.93
N ILE A 93 6.28 -11.92 13.37
CA ILE A 93 6.27 -13.05 12.42
C ILE A 93 5.89 -14.36 13.11
N LYS A 94 6.39 -14.58 14.34
CA LYS A 94 6.05 -15.75 15.15
C LYS A 94 4.58 -15.77 15.51
N GLU A 95 4.06 -14.61 15.93
CA GLU A 95 2.65 -14.44 16.23
C GLU A 95 1.78 -14.68 14.99
N GLY A 96 2.17 -14.15 13.83
CA GLY A 96 1.43 -14.34 12.58
C GLY A 96 1.32 -15.82 12.19
N VAL A 97 2.40 -16.59 12.32
CA VAL A 97 2.42 -18.04 12.05
C VAL A 97 1.56 -18.78 13.06
N ALA A 98 1.66 -18.45 14.35
CA ALA A 98 0.87 -19.09 15.40
C ALA A 98 -0.64 -18.80 15.21
N ALA A 99 -1.00 -17.55 15.02
CA ALA A 99 -2.39 -17.13 14.82
C ALA A 99 -3.02 -17.81 13.59
N PHE A 100 -2.26 -17.91 12.48
CA PHE A 100 -2.71 -18.61 11.28
C PHE A 100 -2.94 -20.10 11.55
N SER A 101 -2.00 -20.77 12.22
CA SER A 101 -2.11 -22.20 12.58
C SER A 101 -3.28 -22.48 13.52
N GLU A 102 -3.50 -21.59 14.48
CA GLU A 102 -4.55 -21.68 15.49
C GLU A 102 -5.90 -21.14 15.03
N LYS A 103 -5.97 -20.59 13.81
CA LYS A 103 -7.19 -19.97 13.21
C LYS A 103 -7.80 -18.89 14.11
N ARG A 104 -6.98 -18.09 14.76
CA ARG A 104 -7.39 -16.96 15.60
C ARG A 104 -6.88 -15.63 15.03
N PRO A 105 -7.48 -14.51 15.41
CA PRO A 105 -6.92 -13.20 15.14
C PRO A 105 -5.52 -13.05 15.77
N PRO A 106 -4.56 -12.44 15.05
CA PRO A 106 -3.24 -12.14 15.60
C PRO A 106 -3.27 -10.98 16.59
N VAL A 107 -2.32 -10.98 17.52
CA VAL A 107 -2.10 -9.89 18.47
C VAL A 107 -0.71 -9.31 18.22
N TRP A 108 -0.66 -8.26 17.41
CA TRP A 108 0.58 -7.61 17.01
C TRP A 108 1.21 -6.81 18.14
N LYS A 109 2.51 -7.01 18.38
CA LYS A 109 3.30 -6.30 19.39
C LYS A 109 4.19 -5.23 18.79
N ARG A 110 4.41 -5.29 17.48
CA ARG A 110 5.33 -4.40 16.75
C ARG A 110 6.79 -4.52 17.24
N ALA A 111 7.23 -5.72 17.57
CA ALA A 111 8.53 -6.05 18.12
C ALA A 111 9.17 -7.24 17.37
#